data_454a6aad9ae51152b55b30ae1eab06b1
#
_entry.id   454a6aad9ae51152b55b30ae1eab06b1
#
_cell.length_a   1.000
_cell.length_b   1.000
_cell.length_c   1.000
_cell.angle_alpha   90.00
_cell.angle_beta   90.00
_cell.angle_gamma   90.00
#
_symmetry.space_group_name_H-M   'P 1'
#
loop_
_entity.id
_entity.type
_entity.pdbx_description
1 polymer ?
#
loop_
_entity_poly.entity_id
_entity_poly.type
_entity_poly.pdbx_seq_one_letter_code
_entity_poly.pdbx_strand_id
1 'polypeptide(L)'
;MLEFLEYNFEQDTANACPIYLIKAEEFKLWLEGEESHVKNWIYVSKFLASSGDVCLVPDSSGNIEKVLIGLGNQEIRKRNRFVLGGVIKKIPNLKYKLVSEHPDLEVKEHYLGWLLSQYHFSKYRDQVQINPRLVSPSMFDGKRTEKIAQGEALTRDLINTPTNDMGPSELEQSIRSLAGLHGASVKTICGESLLEKNFPMIHTVGRASAELPRLIELVWGESGPTLTLVGKGICFDTGGLNIKPGASMSLMKKDMGGAATVVGLAHMIMALNLPLKLRVLVPAVENSIASAAFRPQDILTSRKGLTVEVNNTDAEGRLILADALAYADEDSPDLLVCMATLTGAARVAVGPDVAPFYTDDNNLANLLKESSIRVRDPIWEMPFHNPYETLIEPGIADLDNAPSGGFAGSITAALFLRRFVENAKSFVHFDIYGWQPTASPGRPKGGVGMGARAILDALPEVLKL
;
A
#
# COMPACT_ATOMS: atom_id res chain seq x y z
N MET A 1 -16.83 8.52 9.19
CA MET A 1 -16.17 9.66 8.53
C MET A 1 -14.69 9.37 8.59
N LEU A 2 -14.01 9.27 7.45
CA LEU A 2 -12.54 9.16 7.46
C LEU A 2 -12.03 10.50 7.96
N GLU A 3 -11.58 10.56 9.20
CA GLU A 3 -10.77 11.68 9.66
C GLU A 3 -9.44 11.52 8.93
N PHE A 4 -9.26 12.28 7.83
CA PHE A 4 -7.96 12.43 7.23
C PHE A 4 -7.08 13.15 8.25
N LEU A 5 -6.38 12.36 9.07
CA LEU A 5 -5.42 12.85 10.02
C LEU A 5 -4.51 13.85 9.31
N GLU A 6 -4.33 15.02 9.89
CA GLU A 6 -3.51 16.09 9.32
C GLU A 6 -2.02 15.70 9.39
N TYR A 7 -1.58 14.85 8.43
CA TYR A 7 -0.15 14.55 8.23
C TYR A 7 0.49 15.73 7.51
N ASN A 8 0.62 16.86 8.24
CA ASN A 8 1.14 18.08 7.68
C ASN A 8 2.44 18.49 8.40
N PHE A 9 3.34 19.10 7.66
CA PHE A 9 4.50 19.78 8.23
C PHE A 9 4.11 21.11 8.86
N GLU A 10 4.90 21.53 9.86
CA GLU A 10 4.77 22.85 10.45
C GLU A 10 5.28 23.91 9.47
N GLN A 11 4.52 24.97 9.27
CA GLN A 11 4.91 26.05 8.36
C GLN A 11 5.68 27.16 9.10
N ASP A 12 5.39 27.37 10.39
CA ASP A 12 6.11 28.32 11.21
C ASP A 12 7.45 27.77 11.68
N THR A 13 8.53 28.45 11.30
CA THR A 13 9.92 28.06 11.64
C THR A 13 10.39 28.63 12.96
N ALA A 14 9.65 29.57 13.58
CA ALA A 14 10.06 30.24 14.81
C ALA A 14 10.22 29.24 15.96
N ASN A 15 11.30 29.36 16.69
CA ASN A 15 11.64 28.53 17.86
C ASN A 15 11.70 27.03 17.58
N ALA A 16 11.92 26.61 16.32
CA ALA A 16 12.09 25.21 15.98
C ALA A 16 13.48 24.70 16.41
N CYS A 17 13.50 23.67 17.26
CA CYS A 17 14.74 23.02 17.70
C CYS A 17 15.42 22.31 16.52
N PRO A 18 16.71 22.55 16.24
CA PRO A 18 17.42 21.92 15.14
C PRO A 18 17.68 20.44 15.41
N ILE A 19 17.44 19.61 14.37
CA ILE A 19 17.85 18.21 14.34
C ILE A 19 19.00 18.07 13.36
N TYR A 20 20.10 17.50 13.81
CA TYR A 20 21.26 17.12 12.99
C TYR A 20 21.25 15.63 12.75
N LEU A 21 21.24 15.22 11.48
CA LEU A 21 21.38 13.82 11.06
C LEU A 21 22.86 13.53 10.85
N ILE A 22 23.43 12.67 11.69
CA ILE A 22 24.88 12.42 11.72
C ILE A 22 25.18 11.01 11.20
N LYS A 23 25.92 10.93 10.08
CA LYS A 23 26.48 9.67 9.58
C LYS A 23 27.70 9.29 10.44
N ALA A 24 27.87 8.00 10.73
CA ALA A 24 28.98 7.56 11.59
C ALA A 24 30.36 7.93 11.03
N GLU A 25 30.52 7.89 9.70
CA GLU A 25 31.75 8.27 9.03
C GLU A 25 32.06 9.78 9.08
N GLU A 26 31.06 10.64 9.24
CA GLU A 26 31.19 12.10 9.30
C GLU A 26 31.26 12.62 10.76
N PHE A 27 30.94 11.77 11.73
CA PHE A 27 30.77 12.16 13.14
C PHE A 27 31.99 12.83 13.74
N LYS A 28 33.20 12.30 13.50
CA LYS A 28 34.42 12.87 14.04
C LYS A 28 34.69 14.29 13.52
N LEU A 29 34.55 14.49 12.22
CA LEU A 29 34.73 15.83 11.58
C LEU A 29 33.67 16.80 12.07
N TRP A 30 32.42 16.39 12.13
CA TRP A 30 31.32 17.20 12.66
C TRP A 30 31.61 17.63 14.10
N LEU A 31 32.06 16.69 14.95
CA LEU A 31 32.36 16.94 16.35
C LEU A 31 33.52 17.95 16.52
N GLU A 32 34.52 17.94 15.66
CA GLU A 32 35.63 18.88 15.71
C GLU A 32 35.18 20.35 15.59
N GLY A 33 34.10 20.60 14.81
CA GLY A 33 33.51 21.93 14.63
C GLY A 33 32.63 22.43 15.79
N GLU A 34 32.26 21.56 16.74
CA GLU A 34 31.33 21.90 17.82
C GLU A 34 32.03 22.58 19.02
N GLU A 35 31.25 23.31 19.81
CA GLU A 35 31.72 23.95 21.04
C GLU A 35 32.06 22.95 22.15
N SER A 36 32.89 23.39 23.11
CA SER A 36 33.39 22.51 24.17
C SER A 36 32.28 21.89 25.03
N HIS A 37 31.18 22.63 25.31
CA HIS A 37 30.07 22.10 26.09
C HIS A 37 29.33 20.98 25.34
N VAL A 38 29.13 21.12 24.02
CA VAL A 38 28.51 20.10 23.16
C VAL A 38 29.38 18.84 23.12
N LYS A 39 30.70 18.99 22.93
CA LYS A 39 31.67 17.88 22.95
C LYS A 39 31.61 17.09 24.26
N ASN A 40 31.62 17.81 25.39
CA ASN A 40 31.54 17.21 26.70
C ASN A 40 30.22 16.46 26.92
N TRP A 41 29.10 17.04 26.50
CA TRP A 41 27.79 16.42 26.62
C TRP A 41 27.66 15.16 25.78
N ILE A 42 28.14 15.20 24.54
CA ILE A 42 28.20 14.03 23.63
C ILE A 42 29.03 12.91 24.23
N TYR A 43 30.19 13.24 24.84
CA TYR A 43 31.03 12.26 25.51
C TYR A 43 30.32 11.59 26.70
N VAL A 44 29.67 12.39 27.56
CA VAL A 44 28.93 11.89 28.74
C VAL A 44 27.72 11.07 28.32
N SER A 45 26.97 11.50 27.31
CA SER A 45 25.79 10.79 26.79
C SER A 45 26.15 9.53 25.95
N LYS A 46 27.44 9.30 25.68
CA LYS A 46 27.94 8.17 24.89
C LYS A 46 27.33 8.09 23.50
N PHE A 47 27.03 9.22 22.88
CA PHE A 47 26.49 9.27 21.52
C PHE A 47 27.63 8.91 20.53
N LEU A 48 27.38 7.91 19.67
CA LEU A 48 28.35 7.40 18.70
C LEU A 48 27.86 7.50 17.24
N ALA A 49 26.76 8.22 17.01
CA ALA A 49 26.07 8.30 15.73
C ALA A 49 25.65 6.93 15.15
N SER A 50 25.45 5.91 16.01
CA SER A 50 24.86 4.64 15.59
C SER A 50 23.43 4.83 15.11
N SER A 51 22.95 3.96 14.24
CA SER A 51 21.60 4.12 13.66
C SER A 51 20.51 4.15 14.72
N GLY A 52 19.75 5.25 14.79
CA GLY A 52 18.70 5.47 15.77
C GLY A 52 19.17 5.91 17.15
N ASP A 53 20.47 6.23 17.33
CA ASP A 53 20.97 6.95 18.52
C ASP A 53 20.37 8.35 18.56
N VAL A 54 20.04 8.82 19.75
CA VAL A 54 19.53 10.18 19.99
C VAL A 54 20.34 10.82 21.11
N CYS A 55 20.81 12.05 20.88
CA CYS A 55 21.42 12.89 21.91
C CYS A 55 20.67 14.23 21.96
N LEU A 56 20.08 14.54 23.11
CA LEU A 56 19.45 15.83 23.39
C LEU A 56 20.50 16.72 24.02
N VAL A 57 21.00 17.70 23.30
CA VAL A 57 22.03 18.63 23.79
C VAL A 57 21.36 19.81 24.47
N PRO A 58 21.59 20.06 25.77
CA PRO A 58 21.01 21.19 26.47
C PRO A 58 21.81 22.48 26.26
N ASP A 59 21.12 23.62 26.32
CA ASP A 59 21.73 24.92 26.53
C ASP A 59 22.17 25.14 27.98
N SER A 60 22.73 26.32 28.29
CA SER A 60 23.15 26.71 29.65
C SER A 60 22.02 26.82 30.66
N SER A 61 20.77 26.89 30.20
CA SER A 61 19.56 26.97 31.03
C SER A 61 18.86 25.61 31.18
N GLY A 62 19.39 24.56 30.53
CA GLY A 62 18.83 23.20 30.57
C GLY A 62 17.74 22.94 29.53
N ASN A 63 17.43 23.89 28.64
CA ASN A 63 16.52 23.65 27.52
C ASN A 63 17.26 22.91 26.41
N ILE A 64 16.52 22.21 25.52
CA ILE A 64 17.13 21.51 24.40
C ILE A 64 17.56 22.54 23.34
N GLU A 65 18.87 22.66 23.17
CA GLU A 65 19.49 23.52 22.16
C GLU A 65 19.44 22.87 20.77
N LYS A 66 19.79 21.58 20.69
CA LYS A 66 19.82 20.78 19.45
C LYS A 66 19.60 19.30 19.74
N VAL A 67 19.14 18.57 18.72
CA VAL A 67 18.99 17.12 18.76
C VAL A 67 19.92 16.50 17.73
N LEU A 68 20.72 15.52 18.14
CA LEU A 68 21.56 14.74 17.27
C LEU A 68 20.94 13.36 17.06
N ILE A 69 20.85 12.92 15.82
CA ILE A 69 20.31 11.61 15.45
C ILE A 69 21.35 10.87 14.61
N GLY A 70 21.78 9.72 15.11
CA GLY A 70 22.72 8.85 14.42
C GLY A 70 22.06 8.10 13.26
N LEU A 71 22.67 8.14 12.09
CA LEU A 71 22.25 7.38 10.91
C LEU A 71 23.02 6.05 10.75
N GLY A 72 24.07 5.83 11.55
CA GLY A 72 24.98 4.70 11.39
C GLY A 72 25.90 4.84 10.18
N ASN A 73 26.64 3.79 9.87
CA ASN A 73 27.51 3.73 8.71
C ASN A 73 26.75 3.36 7.42
N GLN A 74 27.41 3.45 6.27
CA GLN A 74 26.81 3.19 4.97
C GLN A 74 26.16 1.80 4.85
N GLU A 75 26.78 0.75 5.41
CA GLU A 75 26.21 -0.61 5.36
C GLU A 75 24.93 -0.74 6.18
N ILE A 76 24.85 -0.08 7.33
CA ILE A 76 23.65 -0.04 8.15
C ILE A 76 22.53 0.75 7.48
N ARG A 77 22.85 1.91 6.84
CA ARG A 77 21.86 2.71 6.11
C ARG A 77 21.24 1.96 4.94
N LYS A 78 22.01 1.11 4.23
CA LYS A 78 21.45 0.25 3.17
C LYS A 78 20.38 -0.72 3.67
N ARG A 79 20.48 -1.16 4.94
CA ARG A 79 19.57 -2.14 5.57
C ARG A 79 18.35 -1.49 6.23
N ASN A 80 18.43 -0.19 6.52
CA ASN A 80 17.39 0.53 7.26
C ASN A 80 16.61 1.46 6.34
N ARG A 81 15.32 1.64 6.67
CA ARG A 81 14.45 2.66 6.08
C ARG A 81 13.84 3.52 7.17
N PHE A 82 13.59 4.80 6.86
CA PHE A 82 12.84 5.71 7.75
C PHE A 82 13.44 5.88 9.14
N VAL A 83 14.77 5.93 9.26
CA VAL A 83 15.46 5.98 10.56
C VAL A 83 14.93 7.09 11.46
N LEU A 84 14.67 8.30 10.89
CA LEU A 84 14.12 9.42 11.62
C LEU A 84 12.75 9.10 12.24
N GLY A 85 11.91 8.34 11.57
CA GLY A 85 10.64 7.89 12.12
C GLY A 85 10.78 7.00 13.35
N GLY A 86 11.87 6.24 13.45
CA GLY A 86 12.15 5.37 14.60
C GLY A 86 12.52 6.12 15.89
N VAL A 87 12.85 7.42 15.79
CA VAL A 87 13.30 8.21 16.94
C VAL A 87 12.24 9.18 17.48
N ILE A 88 11.12 9.35 16.82
CA ILE A 88 10.05 10.28 17.22
C ILE A 88 9.61 10.09 18.68
N LYS A 89 9.52 8.85 19.13
CA LYS A 89 9.14 8.49 20.50
C LYS A 89 10.24 8.73 21.53
N LYS A 90 11.46 9.05 21.10
CA LYS A 90 12.61 9.30 21.97
C LYS A 90 12.89 10.78 22.20
N ILE A 91 12.16 11.66 21.53
CA ILE A 91 12.33 13.11 21.61
C ILE A 91 11.07 13.76 22.20
N PRO A 92 11.21 14.90 22.92
CA PRO A 92 10.07 15.63 23.46
C PRO A 92 9.09 16.12 22.39
N ASN A 93 7.88 16.45 22.83
CA ASN A 93 6.82 17.02 21.98
C ASN A 93 7.08 18.51 21.73
N LEU A 94 8.03 18.82 20.85
CA LEU A 94 8.42 20.17 20.46
C LEU A 94 8.29 20.33 18.93
N LYS A 95 8.55 21.56 18.48
CA LYS A 95 8.72 21.88 17.06
C LYS A 95 10.19 21.67 16.68
N TYR A 96 10.43 21.00 15.55
CA TYR A 96 11.77 20.66 15.07
C TYR A 96 11.99 21.11 13.63
N LYS A 97 13.26 21.35 13.27
CA LYS A 97 13.69 21.54 11.88
C LYS A 97 14.89 20.65 11.58
N LEU A 98 14.92 20.00 10.43
CA LEU A 98 16.12 19.30 9.99
C LEU A 98 17.15 20.32 9.48
N VAL A 99 18.37 20.20 10.00
CA VAL A 99 19.53 20.93 9.49
C VAL A 99 20.27 19.95 8.59
N SER A 100 20.07 20.08 7.27
CA SER A 100 20.74 19.26 6.26
C SER A 100 21.28 20.20 5.18
N GLU A 101 22.53 20.00 4.84
CA GLU A 101 23.19 20.79 3.80
C GLU A 101 23.00 20.21 2.38
N HIS A 102 22.50 18.98 2.27
CA HIS A 102 22.40 18.26 1.00
C HIS A 102 20.97 17.76 0.70
N PRO A 103 20.40 18.13 -0.47
CA PRO A 103 19.08 17.68 -0.90
C PRO A 103 19.14 16.30 -1.56
N ASP A 104 19.70 15.31 -0.87
CA ASP A 104 19.75 13.95 -1.39
C ASP A 104 18.43 13.18 -1.16
N LEU A 105 18.33 12.00 -1.77
CA LEU A 105 17.16 11.13 -1.66
C LEU A 105 16.95 10.65 -0.21
N GLU A 106 18.01 10.53 0.57
CA GLU A 106 17.96 10.12 1.97
C GLU A 106 17.19 11.16 2.81
N VAL A 107 17.33 12.46 2.52
CA VAL A 107 16.61 13.51 3.24
C VAL A 107 15.10 13.43 3.00
N LYS A 108 14.65 13.21 1.76
CA LYS A 108 13.22 13.02 1.44
C LYS A 108 12.63 11.83 2.17
N GLU A 109 13.37 10.72 2.25
CA GLU A 109 13.00 9.53 3.02
C GLU A 109 12.78 9.87 4.50
N HIS A 110 13.64 10.70 5.10
CA HIS A 110 13.53 11.07 6.50
C HIS A 110 12.28 11.90 6.79
N TYR A 111 11.93 12.85 5.94
CA TYR A 111 10.69 13.62 6.06
C TYR A 111 9.45 12.72 5.94
N LEU A 112 9.44 11.81 4.97
CA LEU A 112 8.35 10.84 4.84
C LEU A 112 8.28 9.91 6.06
N GLY A 113 9.42 9.39 6.50
CA GLY A 113 9.51 8.52 7.68
C GLY A 113 8.98 9.19 8.95
N TRP A 114 9.21 10.51 9.09
CA TRP A 114 8.63 11.29 10.17
C TRP A 114 7.10 11.25 10.15
N LEU A 115 6.48 11.62 9.02
CA LEU A 115 5.03 11.64 8.90
C LEU A 115 4.42 10.23 9.07
N LEU A 116 5.00 9.21 8.43
CA LEU A 116 4.53 7.83 8.54
C LEU A 116 4.56 7.29 9.98
N SER A 117 5.47 7.79 10.81
CA SER A 117 5.62 7.35 12.20
C SER A 117 4.68 8.06 13.17
N GLN A 118 4.01 9.11 12.72
CA GLN A 118 2.91 9.73 13.46
C GLN A 118 1.62 8.93 13.35
N TYR A 119 1.54 7.98 12.42
CA TYR A 119 0.36 7.15 12.28
C TYR A 119 0.12 6.29 13.53
N HIS A 120 -1.12 6.31 14.00
CA HIS A 120 -1.65 5.42 15.02
C HIS A 120 -3.12 5.11 14.69
N PHE A 121 -3.52 3.87 14.94
CA PHE A 121 -4.89 3.45 14.75
C PHE A 121 -5.67 3.64 16.06
N SER A 122 -6.55 4.66 16.10
CA SER A 122 -7.24 5.10 17.32
C SER A 122 -8.75 4.83 17.33
N LYS A 123 -9.30 4.20 16.29
CA LYS A 123 -10.75 4.01 16.12
C LYS A 123 -11.47 3.38 17.34
N TYR A 124 -10.79 2.49 18.06
CA TYR A 124 -11.40 1.74 19.18
C TYR A 124 -10.80 2.07 20.54
N ARG A 125 -9.70 2.79 20.58
CA ARG A 125 -9.04 3.15 21.83
C ARG A 125 -8.20 4.41 21.63
N ASP A 126 -8.48 5.41 22.45
CA ASP A 126 -7.65 6.60 22.51
C ASP A 126 -6.22 6.22 22.90
N GLN A 127 -5.26 6.79 22.21
CA GLN A 127 -3.84 6.65 22.50
C GLN A 127 -3.26 8.02 22.83
N VAL A 128 -2.35 8.04 23.82
CA VAL A 128 -1.58 9.26 24.10
C VAL A 128 -0.73 9.57 22.88
N GLN A 129 -1.02 10.70 22.24
CA GLN A 129 -0.28 11.15 21.07
C GLN A 129 0.97 11.92 21.53
N ILE A 130 2.15 11.40 21.17
CA ILE A 130 3.39 12.16 21.19
C ILE A 130 3.58 12.66 19.77
N ASN A 131 3.27 13.92 19.52
CA ASN A 131 3.30 14.51 18.19
C ASN A 131 4.34 15.64 18.11
N PRO A 132 5.65 15.35 18.10
CA PRO A 132 6.63 16.37 17.77
C PRO A 132 6.37 16.83 16.33
N ARG A 133 6.41 18.14 16.09
CA ARG A 133 6.14 18.72 14.78
C ARG A 133 7.44 18.96 14.03
N LEU A 134 7.46 18.62 12.74
CA LEU A 134 8.60 18.90 11.87
C LEU A 134 8.27 20.05 10.92
N VAL A 135 9.17 21.01 10.82
CA VAL A 135 9.06 22.12 9.87
C VAL A 135 9.15 21.62 8.44
N SER A 136 8.34 22.19 7.55
CA SER A 136 8.32 21.86 6.12
C SER A 136 9.71 21.99 5.49
N PRO A 137 10.12 21.07 4.61
CA PRO A 137 11.39 21.19 3.91
C PRO A 137 11.40 22.42 2.99
N SER A 138 12.52 23.12 2.93
CA SER A 138 12.72 24.25 1.99
C SER A 138 13.31 23.82 0.64
N MET A 139 13.85 22.59 0.55
CA MET A 139 14.64 22.11 -0.59
C MET A 139 13.85 21.28 -1.60
N PHE A 140 12.61 20.87 -1.25
CA PHE A 140 11.74 20.11 -2.13
C PHE A 140 10.26 20.31 -1.71
N ASP A 141 9.33 19.85 -2.54
CA ASP A 141 7.89 19.99 -2.29
C ASP A 141 7.43 19.09 -1.13
N GLY A 142 7.33 19.68 0.06
CA GLY A 142 6.82 19.04 1.27
C GLY A 142 5.37 18.58 1.12
N LYS A 143 4.53 19.32 0.35
CA LYS A 143 3.13 18.96 0.13
C LYS A 143 2.97 17.60 -0.53
N ARG A 144 3.85 17.26 -1.49
CA ARG A 144 3.85 15.91 -2.09
C ARG A 144 4.05 14.82 -1.03
N THR A 145 4.98 15.05 -0.11
CA THR A 145 5.25 14.09 1.00
C THR A 145 4.05 13.95 1.95
N GLU A 146 3.39 15.07 2.26
CA GLU A 146 2.16 15.07 3.07
C GLU A 146 1.04 14.24 2.40
N LYS A 147 0.80 14.42 1.10
CA LYS A 147 -0.24 13.69 0.37
C LYS A 147 0.07 12.19 0.29
N ILE A 148 1.33 11.82 0.15
CA ILE A 148 1.77 10.42 0.22
C ILE A 148 1.49 9.84 1.63
N ALA A 149 1.85 10.55 2.70
CA ALA A 149 1.60 10.09 4.06
C ALA A 149 0.10 9.94 4.37
N GLN A 150 -0.74 10.88 3.88
CA GLN A 150 -2.21 10.80 3.97
C GLN A 150 -2.76 9.56 3.28
N GLY A 151 -2.33 9.26 2.06
CA GLY A 151 -2.76 8.07 1.32
C GLY A 151 -2.31 6.75 1.98
N GLU A 152 -1.10 6.72 2.53
CA GLU A 152 -0.61 5.59 3.32
C GLU A 152 -1.43 5.39 4.61
N ALA A 153 -1.78 6.46 5.30
CA ALA A 153 -2.61 6.42 6.51
C ALA A 153 -4.02 5.90 6.18
N LEU A 154 -4.64 6.38 5.10
CA LEU A 154 -5.92 5.88 4.60
C LEU A 154 -5.86 4.37 4.33
N THR A 155 -4.84 3.91 3.59
CA THR A 155 -4.64 2.48 3.33
C THR A 155 -4.56 1.68 4.63
N ARG A 156 -3.80 2.17 5.61
CA ARG A 156 -3.64 1.51 6.91
C ARG A 156 -4.94 1.45 7.71
N ASP A 157 -5.71 2.53 7.73
CA ASP A 157 -6.99 2.59 8.44
C ASP A 157 -8.00 1.62 7.86
N LEU A 158 -8.10 1.52 6.53
CA LEU A 158 -8.97 0.57 5.86
C LEU A 158 -8.63 -0.87 6.24
N ILE A 159 -7.34 -1.25 6.20
CA ILE A 159 -6.89 -2.61 6.52
C ILE A 159 -7.00 -2.92 8.03
N ASN A 160 -6.69 -1.93 8.88
CA ASN A 160 -6.70 -2.13 10.32
C ASN A 160 -8.11 -2.25 10.90
N THR A 161 -9.09 -1.61 10.27
CA THR A 161 -10.49 -1.69 10.71
C THR A 161 -11.01 -3.12 10.55
N PRO A 162 -11.51 -3.76 11.62
CA PRO A 162 -12.11 -5.10 11.55
C PRO A 162 -13.36 -5.11 10.66
N THR A 163 -13.68 -6.27 10.11
CA THR A 163 -14.73 -6.44 9.10
C THR A 163 -16.13 -6.04 9.59
N ASN A 164 -16.43 -6.19 10.89
CA ASN A 164 -17.69 -5.70 11.45
C ASN A 164 -17.91 -4.18 11.28
N ASP A 165 -16.82 -3.43 11.01
CA ASP A 165 -16.84 -1.98 10.76
C ASP A 165 -16.12 -1.62 9.44
N MET A 166 -15.77 -2.63 8.62
CA MET A 166 -15.18 -2.51 7.29
C MET A 166 -15.60 -3.67 6.39
N GLY A 167 -16.91 -3.92 6.36
CA GLY A 167 -17.52 -4.81 5.38
C GLY A 167 -17.64 -4.17 4.00
N PRO A 168 -18.29 -4.85 3.04
CA PRO A 168 -18.48 -4.32 1.69
C PRO A 168 -19.17 -2.94 1.64
N SER A 169 -20.16 -2.69 2.52
CA SER A 169 -20.87 -1.40 2.61
C SER A 169 -20.00 -0.30 3.19
N GLU A 170 -19.20 -0.56 4.21
CA GLU A 170 -18.30 0.42 4.83
C GLU A 170 -17.12 0.75 3.91
N LEU A 171 -16.62 -0.23 3.14
CA LEU A 171 -15.61 0.02 2.11
C LEU A 171 -16.16 0.94 1.01
N GLU A 172 -17.39 0.70 0.55
CA GLU A 172 -18.08 1.61 -0.39
C GLU A 172 -18.22 3.02 0.21
N GLN A 173 -18.68 3.14 1.45
CA GLN A 173 -18.83 4.44 2.11
C GLN A 173 -17.50 5.18 2.24
N SER A 174 -16.42 4.47 2.51
CA SER A 174 -15.06 5.03 2.57
C SER A 174 -14.62 5.59 1.20
N ILE A 175 -14.89 4.85 0.12
CA ILE A 175 -14.60 5.30 -1.25
C ILE A 175 -15.48 6.50 -1.64
N ARG A 176 -16.74 6.53 -1.25
CA ARG A 176 -17.65 7.68 -1.47
C ARG A 176 -17.18 8.92 -0.71
N SER A 177 -16.72 8.74 0.54
CA SER A 177 -16.16 9.85 1.33
C SER A 177 -14.90 10.41 0.68
N LEU A 178 -14.03 9.55 0.17
CA LEU A 178 -12.85 9.97 -0.60
C LEU A 178 -13.22 10.71 -1.88
N ALA A 179 -14.21 10.20 -2.62
CA ALA A 179 -14.71 10.84 -3.84
C ALA A 179 -15.26 12.24 -3.56
N GLY A 180 -16.04 12.40 -2.48
CA GLY A 180 -16.56 13.71 -2.06
C GLY A 180 -15.46 14.72 -1.76
N LEU A 181 -14.34 14.27 -1.16
CA LEU A 181 -13.20 15.14 -0.88
C LEU A 181 -12.52 15.71 -2.15
N HIS A 182 -12.53 14.92 -3.23
CA HIS A 182 -11.81 15.24 -4.47
C HIS A 182 -12.71 15.60 -5.66
N GLY A 183 -14.03 15.68 -5.45
CA GLY A 183 -14.97 15.92 -6.53
C GLY A 183 -15.05 14.78 -7.55
N ALA A 184 -14.71 13.55 -7.14
CA ALA A 184 -14.86 12.37 -7.98
C ALA A 184 -16.29 11.83 -7.96
N SER A 185 -16.66 11.03 -8.94
CA SER A 185 -17.96 10.34 -9.00
C SER A 185 -17.82 8.88 -8.59
N VAL A 186 -18.86 8.32 -7.94
CA VAL A 186 -18.90 6.91 -7.55
C VAL A 186 -20.22 6.27 -8.01
N LYS A 187 -20.09 5.15 -8.72
CA LYS A 187 -21.20 4.26 -9.04
C LYS A 187 -21.00 2.92 -8.35
N THR A 188 -22.09 2.26 -7.98
CA THR A 188 -22.05 0.93 -7.38
C THR A 188 -23.09 0.03 -8.02
N ILE A 189 -22.69 -1.20 -8.32
CA ILE A 189 -23.57 -2.28 -8.75
C ILE A 189 -23.59 -3.29 -7.60
N CYS A 190 -24.77 -3.59 -7.05
CA CYS A 190 -24.89 -4.34 -5.78
C CYS A 190 -25.88 -5.50 -5.90
N GLY A 191 -25.62 -6.61 -5.22
CA GLY A 191 -26.52 -7.76 -5.11
C GLY A 191 -26.87 -8.37 -6.47
N GLU A 192 -28.15 -8.66 -6.70
CA GLU A 192 -28.65 -9.28 -7.94
C GLU A 192 -28.36 -8.46 -9.21
N SER A 193 -28.24 -7.13 -9.10
CA SER A 193 -27.86 -6.28 -10.23
C SER A 193 -26.48 -6.61 -10.78
N LEU A 194 -25.61 -7.29 -10.03
CA LEU A 194 -24.35 -7.81 -10.53
C LEU A 194 -24.57 -8.84 -11.65
N LEU A 195 -25.57 -9.71 -11.52
CA LEU A 195 -25.91 -10.72 -12.56
C LEU A 195 -26.49 -10.02 -13.79
N GLU A 196 -27.40 -9.06 -13.61
CA GLU A 196 -28.00 -8.29 -14.71
C GLU A 196 -26.96 -7.51 -15.50
N LYS A 197 -25.88 -7.07 -14.85
CA LYS A 197 -24.78 -6.30 -15.46
C LYS A 197 -23.57 -7.17 -15.84
N ASN A 198 -23.73 -8.51 -15.81
CA ASN A 198 -22.72 -9.49 -16.18
C ASN A 198 -21.45 -9.43 -15.31
N PHE A 199 -21.63 -9.49 -13.98
CA PHE A 199 -20.55 -9.70 -13.00
C PHE A 199 -20.83 -10.96 -12.16
N PRO A 200 -20.94 -12.15 -12.81
CA PRO A 200 -21.42 -13.35 -12.17
C PRO A 200 -20.44 -13.91 -11.13
N MET A 201 -19.12 -13.72 -11.30
CA MET A 201 -18.15 -14.22 -10.33
C MET A 201 -18.11 -13.36 -9.06
N ILE A 202 -18.23 -12.03 -9.17
CA ILE A 202 -18.36 -11.14 -8.01
C ILE A 202 -19.60 -11.53 -7.20
N HIS A 203 -20.73 -11.73 -7.86
CA HIS A 203 -21.96 -12.18 -7.21
C HIS A 203 -21.77 -13.54 -6.54
N THR A 204 -21.23 -14.53 -7.25
CA THR A 204 -21.10 -15.90 -6.78
C THR A 204 -20.23 -16.01 -5.51
N VAL A 205 -19.10 -15.29 -5.47
CA VAL A 205 -18.22 -15.30 -4.29
C VAL A 205 -18.91 -14.67 -3.08
N GLY A 206 -19.62 -13.55 -3.27
CA GLY A 206 -20.18 -12.79 -2.15
C GLY A 206 -21.59 -13.19 -1.71
N ARG A 207 -22.33 -14.02 -2.48
CA ARG A 207 -23.75 -14.31 -2.22
C ARG A 207 -24.02 -15.11 -0.93
N ALA A 208 -22.96 -15.69 -0.33
CA ALA A 208 -23.07 -16.43 0.91
C ALA A 208 -22.98 -15.56 2.17
N SER A 209 -22.58 -14.28 2.03
CA SER A 209 -22.54 -13.32 3.13
C SER A 209 -23.93 -12.71 3.40
N ALA A 210 -24.14 -12.24 4.63
CA ALA A 210 -25.27 -11.38 4.96
C ALA A 210 -25.15 -10.00 4.29
N GLU A 211 -23.89 -9.54 4.06
CA GLU A 211 -23.60 -8.32 3.33
C GLU A 211 -23.60 -8.57 1.82
N LEU A 212 -24.34 -7.75 1.08
CA LEU A 212 -24.46 -7.92 -0.37
C LEU A 212 -23.15 -7.61 -1.10
N PRO A 213 -22.73 -8.49 -2.04
CA PRO A 213 -21.57 -8.25 -2.88
C PRO A 213 -21.79 -7.01 -3.76
N ARG A 214 -20.73 -6.30 -4.09
CA ARG A 214 -20.81 -5.10 -4.92
C ARG A 214 -19.55 -4.85 -5.73
N LEU A 215 -19.73 -4.18 -6.87
CA LEU A 215 -18.65 -3.56 -7.62
C LEU A 215 -18.76 -2.06 -7.45
N ILE A 216 -17.72 -1.45 -6.89
CA ILE A 216 -17.62 -0.01 -6.66
C ILE A 216 -16.71 0.58 -7.72
N GLU A 217 -17.18 1.59 -8.43
CA GLU A 217 -16.44 2.31 -9.47
C GLU A 217 -16.32 3.78 -9.09
N LEU A 218 -15.08 4.27 -8.95
CA LEU A 218 -14.77 5.69 -8.78
C LEU A 218 -14.13 6.21 -10.06
N VAL A 219 -14.57 7.39 -10.52
CA VAL A 219 -14.02 8.08 -11.71
C VAL A 219 -13.67 9.51 -11.36
N TRP A 220 -12.46 9.95 -11.79
CA TRP A 220 -11.95 11.30 -11.58
C TRP A 220 -11.06 11.76 -12.75
N GLY A 221 -11.03 13.07 -13.00
CA GLY A 221 -10.25 13.67 -14.09
C GLY A 221 -10.99 13.64 -15.44
N GLU A 222 -10.85 14.71 -16.21
CA GLU A 222 -11.59 14.90 -17.47
C GLU A 222 -10.71 14.68 -18.72
N SER A 223 -9.39 14.84 -18.59
CA SER A 223 -8.45 14.81 -19.70
C SER A 223 -7.13 14.13 -19.33
N GLY A 224 -6.31 13.84 -20.31
CA GLY A 224 -5.04 13.14 -20.17
C GLY A 224 -5.14 11.63 -20.40
N PRO A 225 -4.03 10.90 -20.21
CA PRO A 225 -4.00 9.46 -20.35
C PRO A 225 -4.87 8.77 -19.31
N THR A 226 -5.28 7.53 -19.61
CA THR A 226 -6.20 6.75 -18.78
C THR A 226 -5.44 5.80 -17.87
N LEU A 227 -5.69 5.90 -16.57
CA LEU A 227 -5.20 4.98 -15.54
C LEU A 227 -6.38 4.25 -14.91
N THR A 228 -6.42 2.94 -15.01
CA THR A 228 -7.40 2.12 -14.29
C THR A 228 -6.73 1.31 -13.20
N LEU A 229 -7.21 1.45 -11.97
CA LEU A 229 -6.75 0.72 -10.79
C LEU A 229 -7.83 -0.30 -10.41
N VAL A 230 -7.45 -1.57 -10.25
CA VAL A 230 -8.34 -2.63 -9.79
C VAL A 230 -7.80 -3.20 -8.49
N GLY A 231 -8.60 -3.21 -7.43
CA GLY A 231 -8.18 -3.66 -6.10
C GLY A 231 -9.03 -4.80 -5.56
N LYS A 232 -8.41 -5.92 -5.16
CA LYS A 232 -9.09 -7.03 -4.47
C LYS A 232 -9.75 -6.51 -3.19
N GLY A 233 -11.07 -6.65 -3.10
CA GLY A 233 -11.88 -6.16 -1.99
C GLY A 233 -12.57 -7.28 -1.19
N ILE A 234 -11.84 -8.33 -0.82
CA ILE A 234 -12.37 -9.38 0.08
C ILE A 234 -12.33 -8.85 1.52
N CYS A 235 -13.45 -8.31 2.01
CA CYS A 235 -13.52 -7.69 3.34
C CYS A 235 -13.26 -8.68 4.47
N PHE A 236 -13.65 -9.94 4.28
CA PHE A 236 -13.21 -11.07 5.09
C PHE A 236 -13.19 -12.35 4.26
N ASP A 237 -12.21 -13.21 4.52
CA ASP A 237 -12.04 -14.47 3.82
C ASP A 237 -12.01 -15.65 4.79
N THR A 238 -13.09 -16.44 4.81
CA THR A 238 -13.16 -17.69 5.57
C THR A 238 -12.51 -18.87 4.82
N GLY A 239 -12.21 -18.69 3.52
CA GLY A 239 -11.88 -19.76 2.59
C GLY A 239 -13.11 -20.37 1.91
N GLY A 240 -14.32 -19.93 2.25
CA GLY A 240 -15.57 -20.57 1.81
C GLY A 240 -15.65 -22.00 2.34
N LEU A 241 -16.16 -22.94 1.54
CA LEU A 241 -16.28 -24.33 1.95
C LEU A 241 -14.93 -25.04 2.11
N ASN A 242 -13.86 -24.57 1.45
CA ASN A 242 -12.47 -24.95 1.76
C ASN A 242 -11.95 -24.10 2.92
N ILE A 243 -12.57 -24.25 4.08
CA ILE A 243 -12.38 -23.40 5.25
C ILE A 243 -10.91 -23.30 5.68
N LYS A 244 -10.45 -22.08 5.92
CA LYS A 244 -9.09 -21.81 6.38
C LYS A 244 -8.86 -22.36 7.80
N PRO A 245 -7.64 -22.86 8.11
CA PRO A 245 -7.22 -23.06 9.49
C PRO A 245 -7.32 -21.76 10.30
N GLY A 246 -7.73 -21.86 11.58
CA GLY A 246 -7.97 -20.69 12.42
C GLY A 246 -6.81 -19.70 12.49
N ALA A 247 -5.57 -20.18 12.52
CA ALA A 247 -4.38 -19.33 12.51
C ALA A 247 -4.22 -18.50 11.21
N SER A 248 -4.64 -19.05 10.07
CA SER A 248 -4.64 -18.34 8.78
C SER A 248 -5.83 -17.39 8.68
N MET A 249 -7.00 -17.78 9.17
CA MET A 249 -8.23 -16.99 9.10
C MET A 249 -8.17 -15.74 9.98
N SER A 250 -7.50 -15.78 11.13
CA SER A 250 -7.49 -14.71 12.14
C SER A 250 -7.05 -13.34 11.61
N LEU A 251 -6.32 -13.29 10.51
CA LEU A 251 -5.83 -12.05 9.90
C LEU A 251 -6.61 -11.62 8.65
N MET A 252 -7.66 -12.32 8.28
CA MET A 252 -8.31 -12.15 6.96
C MET A 252 -9.11 -10.85 6.79
N LYS A 253 -9.23 -10.01 7.82
CA LYS A 253 -9.64 -8.61 7.66
C LYS A 253 -8.71 -7.83 6.72
N LYS A 254 -7.46 -8.29 6.53
CA LYS A 254 -6.50 -7.68 5.61
C LYS A 254 -6.73 -8.03 4.15
N ASP A 255 -7.65 -8.93 3.84
CA ASP A 255 -7.77 -9.49 2.49
C ASP A 255 -8.41 -8.54 1.47
N MET A 256 -8.80 -7.37 1.93
CA MET A 256 -9.13 -6.19 1.14
C MET A 256 -7.94 -5.21 0.98
N GLY A 257 -6.73 -5.64 1.30
CA GLY A 257 -5.52 -4.82 1.24
C GLY A 257 -5.18 -4.34 -0.17
N GLY A 258 -5.58 -5.10 -1.20
CA GLY A 258 -5.50 -4.65 -2.61
C GLY A 258 -6.38 -3.44 -2.85
N ALA A 259 -7.66 -3.50 -2.46
CA ALA A 259 -8.59 -2.37 -2.53
C ALA A 259 -8.10 -1.17 -1.71
N ALA A 260 -7.67 -1.39 -0.46
CA ALA A 260 -7.14 -0.33 0.38
C ALA A 260 -5.93 0.38 -0.25
N THR A 261 -5.03 -0.38 -0.88
CA THR A 261 -3.83 0.19 -1.53
C THR A 261 -4.18 1.02 -2.76
N VAL A 262 -5.10 0.54 -3.63
CA VAL A 262 -5.53 1.35 -4.80
C VAL A 262 -6.33 2.58 -4.37
N VAL A 263 -7.11 2.51 -3.30
CA VAL A 263 -7.85 3.67 -2.75
C VAL A 263 -6.88 4.70 -2.17
N GLY A 264 -5.85 4.27 -1.42
CA GLY A 264 -4.79 5.15 -0.94
C GLY A 264 -3.99 5.79 -2.08
N LEU A 265 -3.67 5.03 -3.13
CA LEU A 265 -3.00 5.55 -4.34
C LEU A 265 -3.89 6.54 -5.09
N ALA A 266 -5.19 6.27 -5.21
CA ALA A 266 -6.16 7.18 -5.81
C ALA A 266 -6.22 8.51 -5.04
N HIS A 267 -6.21 8.46 -3.69
CA HIS A 267 -6.07 9.69 -2.88
C HIS A 267 -4.84 10.48 -3.25
N MET A 268 -3.66 9.83 -3.31
CA MET A 268 -2.40 10.50 -3.65
C MET A 268 -2.47 11.16 -5.04
N ILE A 269 -2.99 10.46 -6.05
CA ILE A 269 -3.13 10.95 -7.42
C ILE A 269 -4.06 12.18 -7.46
N MET A 270 -5.24 12.09 -6.85
CA MET A 270 -6.24 13.17 -6.84
C MET A 270 -5.75 14.36 -6.02
N ALA A 271 -5.14 14.13 -4.83
CA ALA A 271 -4.62 15.19 -3.97
C ALA A 271 -3.43 15.94 -4.59
N LEU A 272 -2.66 15.30 -5.47
CA LEU A 272 -1.57 15.87 -6.24
C LEU A 272 -2.05 16.45 -7.59
N ASN A 273 -3.33 16.31 -7.89
CA ASN A 273 -3.96 16.81 -9.12
C ASN A 273 -3.19 16.39 -10.39
N LEU A 274 -2.83 15.10 -10.49
CA LEU A 274 -2.09 14.61 -11.65
C LEU A 274 -2.97 14.71 -12.93
N PRO A 275 -2.41 15.14 -14.06
CA PRO A 275 -3.18 15.41 -15.29
C PRO A 275 -3.53 14.11 -16.05
N LEU A 276 -4.39 13.28 -15.48
CA LEU A 276 -4.83 11.99 -16.04
C LEU A 276 -6.31 11.72 -15.74
N LYS A 277 -6.88 10.77 -16.46
CA LYS A 277 -8.20 10.21 -16.15
C LYS A 277 -8.03 8.96 -15.31
N LEU A 278 -8.52 9.04 -14.07
CA LEU A 278 -8.45 7.95 -13.10
C LEU A 278 -9.77 7.20 -13.04
N ARG A 279 -9.69 5.87 -13.11
CA ARG A 279 -10.78 4.94 -12.81
C ARG A 279 -10.32 3.95 -11.76
N VAL A 280 -11.12 3.73 -10.73
CA VAL A 280 -10.83 2.74 -9.67
C VAL A 280 -11.98 1.77 -9.60
N LEU A 281 -11.70 0.47 -9.68
CA LEU A 281 -12.67 -0.62 -9.57
C LEU A 281 -12.35 -1.48 -8.34
N VAL A 282 -13.34 -1.62 -7.47
CA VAL A 282 -13.22 -2.44 -6.26
C VAL A 282 -14.39 -3.41 -6.20
N PRO A 283 -14.19 -4.68 -6.58
CA PRO A 283 -15.13 -5.75 -6.26
C PRO A 283 -15.05 -6.02 -4.76
N ALA A 284 -16.08 -5.61 -4.00
CA ALA A 284 -16.14 -5.71 -2.55
C ALA A 284 -17.12 -6.80 -2.13
N VAL A 285 -16.62 -7.85 -1.44
CA VAL A 285 -17.39 -9.02 -1.01
C VAL A 285 -16.83 -9.60 0.29
N GLU A 286 -17.57 -10.51 0.92
CA GLU A 286 -17.04 -11.46 1.91
C GLU A 286 -17.13 -12.88 1.34
N ASN A 287 -16.05 -13.66 1.49
CA ASN A 287 -16.09 -15.09 1.21
C ASN A 287 -16.56 -15.82 2.47
N SER A 288 -17.85 -16.12 2.52
CA SER A 288 -18.52 -16.65 3.71
C SER A 288 -19.06 -18.06 3.51
N ILE A 289 -19.41 -18.74 4.63
CA ILE A 289 -19.96 -20.09 4.65
C ILE A 289 -21.47 -20.00 4.89
N ALA A 290 -22.26 -20.44 3.90
CA ALA A 290 -23.70 -20.56 3.99
C ALA A 290 -24.23 -21.58 3.00
N SER A 291 -25.52 -21.84 3.03
CA SER A 291 -26.18 -22.76 2.06
C SER A 291 -26.06 -22.30 0.62
N ALA A 292 -25.92 -21.01 0.38
CA ALA A 292 -25.75 -20.40 -0.94
C ALA A 292 -24.28 -20.32 -1.41
N ALA A 293 -23.31 -20.79 -0.60
CA ALA A 293 -21.90 -20.75 -0.97
C ALA A 293 -21.60 -21.54 -2.25
N PHE A 294 -20.67 -21.06 -3.05
CA PHE A 294 -20.14 -21.84 -4.17
C PHE A 294 -19.24 -22.98 -3.68
N ARG A 295 -19.09 -24.01 -4.49
CA ARG A 295 -18.54 -25.30 -4.04
C ARG A 295 -17.36 -25.71 -4.88
N PRO A 296 -16.44 -26.53 -4.34
CA PRO A 296 -15.47 -27.23 -5.16
C PRO A 296 -16.15 -27.99 -6.31
N GLN A 297 -15.54 -27.88 -7.50
CA GLN A 297 -16.00 -28.41 -8.79
C GLN A 297 -17.23 -27.70 -9.40
N ASP A 298 -17.76 -26.64 -8.81
CA ASP A 298 -18.68 -25.76 -9.55
C ASP A 298 -17.92 -25.12 -10.73
N ILE A 299 -18.61 -24.99 -11.87
CA ILE A 299 -18.07 -24.29 -13.05
C ILE A 299 -18.78 -22.95 -13.14
N LEU A 300 -17.99 -21.88 -13.09
CA LEU A 300 -18.48 -20.52 -13.16
C LEU A 300 -18.18 -19.93 -14.55
N THR A 301 -19.08 -19.08 -15.05
CA THR A 301 -18.82 -18.28 -16.25
C THR A 301 -18.43 -16.88 -15.83
N SER A 302 -17.34 -16.35 -16.37
CA SER A 302 -16.87 -14.98 -16.11
C SER A 302 -17.58 -13.96 -17.00
N ARG A 303 -17.41 -12.65 -16.69
CA ARG A 303 -17.83 -11.54 -17.55
C ARG A 303 -17.32 -11.70 -19.01
N LYS A 304 -16.09 -12.17 -19.18
CA LYS A 304 -15.46 -12.40 -20.48
C LYS A 304 -16.06 -13.58 -21.25
N GLY A 305 -16.86 -14.41 -20.59
CA GLY A 305 -17.43 -15.63 -21.15
C GLY A 305 -16.57 -16.88 -20.95
N LEU A 306 -15.35 -16.76 -20.39
CA LEU A 306 -14.51 -17.91 -20.05
C LEU A 306 -15.13 -18.66 -18.87
N THR A 307 -15.13 -20.00 -18.95
CA THR A 307 -15.56 -20.89 -17.88
C THR A 307 -14.40 -21.20 -16.95
N VAL A 308 -14.69 -21.27 -15.64
CA VAL A 308 -13.69 -21.53 -14.59
C VAL A 308 -14.17 -22.64 -13.68
N GLU A 309 -13.42 -23.73 -13.61
CA GLU A 309 -13.61 -24.77 -12.60
C GLU A 309 -13.08 -24.28 -11.26
N VAL A 310 -13.91 -24.38 -10.22
CA VAL A 310 -13.54 -24.02 -8.85
C VAL A 310 -12.96 -25.23 -8.15
N ASN A 311 -11.65 -25.38 -8.15
CA ASN A 311 -11.00 -26.46 -7.41
C ASN A 311 -10.71 -26.11 -5.95
N ASN A 312 -10.68 -24.81 -5.63
CA ASN A 312 -10.56 -24.34 -4.25
C ASN A 312 -11.35 -23.04 -4.05
N THR A 313 -12.30 -23.05 -3.12
CA THR A 313 -13.11 -21.86 -2.76
C THR A 313 -12.30 -20.81 -2.00
N ASP A 314 -11.10 -21.14 -1.51
CA ASP A 314 -10.12 -20.24 -0.90
C ASP A 314 -9.23 -19.52 -1.95
N ALA A 315 -9.52 -19.71 -3.22
CA ALA A 315 -8.94 -18.96 -4.34
C ALA A 315 -10.01 -18.06 -5.00
N GLU A 316 -10.78 -17.39 -4.19
CA GLU A 316 -11.94 -16.53 -4.52
C GLU A 316 -11.52 -15.16 -5.07
N GLY A 317 -10.38 -14.64 -4.59
CA GLY A 317 -9.90 -13.31 -4.98
C GLY A 317 -9.67 -13.17 -6.48
N ARG A 318 -9.11 -14.18 -7.13
CA ARG A 318 -8.92 -14.18 -8.58
C ARG A 318 -10.23 -14.26 -9.36
N LEU A 319 -11.29 -14.85 -8.78
CA LEU A 319 -12.60 -14.91 -9.40
C LEU A 319 -13.26 -13.54 -9.46
N ILE A 320 -13.29 -12.80 -8.36
CA ILE A 320 -13.85 -11.43 -8.36
C ILE A 320 -13.01 -10.49 -9.23
N LEU A 321 -11.69 -10.69 -9.27
CA LEU A 321 -10.79 -9.91 -10.11
C LEU A 321 -10.96 -10.22 -11.59
N ALA A 322 -11.33 -11.44 -11.97
CA ALA A 322 -11.61 -11.82 -13.35
C ALA A 322 -12.69 -10.93 -13.98
N ASP A 323 -13.83 -10.75 -13.29
CA ASP A 323 -14.91 -9.89 -13.77
C ASP A 323 -14.50 -8.41 -13.78
N ALA A 324 -13.80 -7.95 -12.72
CA ALA A 324 -13.39 -6.55 -12.60
C ALA A 324 -12.31 -6.18 -13.64
N LEU A 325 -11.36 -7.09 -13.93
CA LEU A 325 -10.32 -6.87 -14.94
C LEU A 325 -10.92 -6.90 -16.35
N ALA A 326 -11.80 -7.85 -16.66
CA ALA A 326 -12.49 -7.88 -17.93
C ALA A 326 -13.26 -6.57 -18.19
N TYR A 327 -13.95 -6.05 -17.16
CA TYR A 327 -14.65 -4.77 -17.25
C TYR A 327 -13.70 -3.57 -17.38
N ALA A 328 -12.56 -3.61 -16.70
CA ALA A 328 -11.53 -2.58 -16.81
C ALA A 328 -10.92 -2.53 -18.22
N ASP A 329 -10.71 -3.69 -18.82
CA ASP A 329 -10.04 -3.89 -20.10
C ASP A 329 -10.90 -3.44 -21.30
N GLU A 330 -12.24 -3.46 -21.17
CA GLU A 330 -13.19 -3.03 -22.21
C GLU A 330 -12.93 -1.57 -22.67
N ASP A 331 -12.43 -0.70 -21.78
CA ASP A 331 -12.13 0.70 -22.09
C ASP A 331 -10.70 0.91 -22.64
N SER A 332 -9.92 -0.16 -22.83
CA SER A 332 -8.54 -0.11 -23.37
C SER A 332 -7.65 0.94 -22.68
N PRO A 333 -7.48 0.91 -21.35
CA PRO A 333 -6.73 1.93 -20.62
C PRO A 333 -5.24 1.98 -21.03
N ASP A 334 -4.62 3.17 -20.92
CA ASP A 334 -3.19 3.32 -21.17
C ASP A 334 -2.35 2.53 -20.15
N LEU A 335 -2.80 2.49 -18.89
CA LEU A 335 -2.24 1.65 -17.85
C LEU A 335 -3.34 1.02 -17.00
N LEU A 336 -3.31 -0.31 -16.87
CA LEU A 336 -4.15 -1.10 -15.98
C LEU A 336 -3.31 -1.69 -14.86
N VAL A 337 -3.61 -1.32 -13.61
CA VAL A 337 -2.93 -1.80 -12.41
C VAL A 337 -3.89 -2.65 -11.60
N CYS A 338 -3.50 -3.90 -11.30
CA CYS A 338 -4.22 -4.79 -10.40
C CYS A 338 -3.44 -4.98 -9.11
N MET A 339 -4.06 -4.75 -7.96
CA MET A 339 -3.44 -4.98 -6.65
C MET A 339 -4.29 -5.94 -5.82
N ALA A 340 -3.66 -6.99 -5.31
CA ALA A 340 -4.39 -8.01 -4.56
C ALA A 340 -3.53 -8.67 -3.47
N THR A 341 -4.12 -8.93 -2.32
CA THR A 341 -3.58 -9.84 -1.31
C THR A 341 -3.91 -11.27 -1.73
N LEU A 342 -3.29 -11.73 -2.83
CA LEU A 342 -3.81 -12.84 -3.59
C LEU A 342 -3.31 -14.21 -3.11
N THR A 343 -1.99 -14.34 -2.88
CA THR A 343 -1.43 -15.66 -2.57
C THR A 343 -0.52 -15.66 -1.34
N GLY A 344 -0.60 -16.76 -0.59
CA GLY A 344 0.41 -17.06 0.43
C GLY A 344 1.79 -17.35 -0.17
N ALA A 345 1.83 -17.86 -1.41
CA ALA A 345 3.05 -18.19 -2.13
C ALA A 345 3.94 -16.94 -2.37
N ALA A 346 3.36 -15.81 -2.74
CA ALA A 346 4.09 -14.54 -2.90
C ALA A 346 4.82 -14.16 -1.62
N ARG A 347 4.11 -14.12 -0.49
CA ARG A 347 4.69 -13.78 0.81
C ARG A 347 5.80 -14.76 1.23
N VAL A 348 5.65 -16.04 0.96
CA VAL A 348 6.68 -17.05 1.27
C VAL A 348 7.93 -16.83 0.41
N ALA A 349 7.76 -16.43 -0.85
CA ALA A 349 8.88 -16.22 -1.76
C ALA A 349 9.70 -14.96 -1.44
N VAL A 350 9.05 -13.81 -1.14
CA VAL A 350 9.71 -12.50 -1.04
C VAL A 350 9.59 -11.85 0.33
N GLY A 351 8.94 -12.49 1.31
CA GLY A 351 8.71 -11.96 2.64
C GLY A 351 7.61 -10.89 2.70
N PRO A 352 7.42 -10.27 3.90
CA PRO A 352 6.31 -9.32 4.11
C PRO A 352 6.61 -7.89 3.63
N ASP A 353 7.86 -7.59 3.26
CA ASP A 353 8.33 -6.23 2.99
C ASP A 353 8.41 -5.88 1.50
N VAL A 354 8.46 -6.87 0.64
CA VAL A 354 8.63 -6.71 -0.81
C VAL A 354 7.33 -7.06 -1.51
N ALA A 355 6.88 -6.21 -2.45
CA ALA A 355 5.71 -6.49 -3.26
C ALA A 355 6.12 -7.12 -4.60
N PRO A 356 5.82 -8.40 -4.85
CA PRO A 356 6.07 -8.98 -6.18
C PRO A 356 5.06 -8.42 -7.18
N PHE A 357 5.53 -8.20 -8.41
CA PHE A 357 4.70 -7.74 -9.50
C PHE A 357 4.98 -8.51 -10.80
N TYR A 358 4.01 -8.48 -11.69
CA TYR A 358 4.01 -9.18 -12.97
C TYR A 358 3.58 -8.23 -14.08
N THR A 359 4.33 -8.18 -15.17
CA THR A 359 3.97 -7.44 -16.38
C THR A 359 4.69 -8.06 -17.60
N ASP A 360 4.10 -7.95 -18.78
CA ASP A 360 4.76 -8.26 -20.05
C ASP A 360 5.46 -7.03 -20.65
N ASP A 361 5.25 -5.83 -20.06
CA ASP A 361 5.86 -4.58 -20.51
C ASP A 361 7.20 -4.34 -19.81
N ASN A 362 8.28 -4.65 -20.51
CA ASN A 362 9.65 -4.47 -20.00
C ASN A 362 9.98 -3.00 -19.65
N ASN A 363 9.42 -2.03 -20.39
CA ASN A 363 9.64 -0.63 -20.10
C ASN A 363 8.98 -0.24 -18.79
N LEU A 364 7.73 -0.60 -18.59
CA LEU A 364 7.00 -0.42 -17.34
C LEU A 364 7.74 -1.11 -16.18
N ALA A 365 8.22 -2.35 -16.35
CA ALA A 365 8.97 -3.07 -15.34
C ALA A 365 10.22 -2.31 -14.89
N ASN A 366 10.98 -1.76 -15.83
CA ASN A 366 12.20 -1.00 -15.53
C ASN A 366 11.89 0.32 -14.80
N LEU A 367 10.89 1.08 -15.25
CA LEU A 367 10.48 2.33 -14.60
C LEU A 367 9.98 2.08 -13.17
N LEU A 368 9.21 1.01 -12.94
CA LEU A 368 8.76 0.62 -11.60
C LEU A 368 9.93 0.25 -10.68
N LYS A 369 10.91 -0.53 -11.17
CA LYS A 369 12.12 -0.90 -10.40
C LYS A 369 12.95 0.33 -10.00
N GLU A 370 13.18 1.26 -10.92
CA GLU A 370 13.89 2.51 -10.64
C GLU A 370 13.14 3.37 -9.62
N SER A 371 11.84 3.55 -9.83
CA SER A 371 10.97 4.28 -8.90
C SER A 371 10.98 3.66 -7.49
N SER A 372 10.92 2.34 -7.40
CA SER A 372 10.94 1.63 -6.12
C SER A 372 12.19 1.94 -5.28
N ILE A 373 13.33 2.09 -5.95
CA ILE A 373 14.60 2.47 -5.33
C ILE A 373 14.55 3.93 -4.87
N ARG A 374 14.08 4.84 -5.75
CA ARG A 374 13.99 6.28 -5.44
C ARG A 374 13.10 6.58 -4.24
N VAL A 375 11.95 5.89 -4.13
CA VAL A 375 10.98 6.15 -3.07
C VAL A 375 11.02 5.15 -1.92
N ARG A 376 11.99 4.23 -1.92
CA ARG A 376 12.16 3.21 -0.87
C ARG A 376 10.91 2.38 -0.61
N ASP A 377 10.19 2.03 -1.69
CA ASP A 377 9.00 1.15 -1.68
C ASP A 377 9.35 -0.15 -2.43
N PRO A 378 9.86 -1.18 -1.73
CA PRO A 378 10.47 -2.34 -2.38
C PRO A 378 9.45 -3.17 -3.15
N ILE A 379 9.75 -3.42 -4.41
CA ILE A 379 9.00 -4.31 -5.29
C ILE A 379 9.96 -5.29 -5.97
N TRP A 380 9.43 -6.39 -6.50
CA TRP A 380 10.23 -7.39 -7.20
C TRP A 380 9.49 -7.94 -8.41
N GLU A 381 10.12 -7.88 -9.58
CA GLU A 381 9.54 -8.44 -10.79
C GLU A 381 9.56 -9.96 -10.77
N MET A 382 8.41 -10.58 -11.00
CA MET A 382 8.21 -12.02 -11.13
C MET A 382 7.78 -12.35 -12.57
N PRO A 383 8.16 -13.50 -13.13
CA PRO A 383 7.87 -13.82 -14.52
C PRO A 383 6.43 -14.30 -14.74
N PHE A 384 5.79 -13.86 -15.81
CA PHE A 384 4.71 -14.61 -16.46
C PHE A 384 5.34 -15.81 -17.20
N HIS A 385 5.55 -16.93 -16.50
CA HIS A 385 6.19 -18.11 -17.08
C HIS A 385 5.19 -18.89 -17.93
N ASN A 386 5.14 -18.62 -19.24
CA ASN A 386 4.15 -19.17 -20.17
C ASN A 386 4.01 -20.70 -20.13
N PRO A 387 5.05 -21.54 -19.93
CA PRO A 387 4.84 -22.99 -19.78
C PRO A 387 3.89 -23.39 -18.66
N TYR A 388 3.66 -22.53 -17.64
CA TYR A 388 2.71 -22.79 -16.56
C TYR A 388 1.26 -22.47 -16.92
N GLU A 389 0.97 -21.93 -18.12
CA GLU A 389 -0.39 -21.76 -18.62
C GLU A 389 -1.15 -23.10 -18.65
N THR A 390 -0.48 -24.18 -18.99
CA THR A 390 -1.09 -25.51 -19.00
C THR A 390 -1.55 -26.00 -17.64
N LEU A 391 -1.01 -25.44 -16.56
CA LEU A 391 -1.43 -25.80 -15.20
C LEU A 391 -2.81 -25.24 -14.85
N ILE A 392 -3.21 -24.11 -15.46
CA ILE A 392 -4.50 -23.47 -15.21
C ILE A 392 -5.56 -23.87 -16.26
N GLU A 393 -5.32 -24.88 -17.09
CA GLU A 393 -6.21 -25.38 -18.13
C GLU A 393 -6.65 -26.82 -17.80
N PRO A 394 -7.75 -27.00 -17.04
CA PRO A 394 -8.13 -28.30 -16.48
C PRO A 394 -8.75 -29.28 -17.51
N GLY A 395 -9.19 -28.75 -18.67
CA GLY A 395 -9.80 -29.52 -19.74
C GLY A 395 -11.31 -29.79 -19.62
N ILE A 396 -11.93 -29.53 -18.49
CA ILE A 396 -13.40 -29.53 -18.29
C ILE A 396 -14.00 -28.16 -18.42
N ALA A 397 -13.23 -27.13 -18.07
CA ALA A 397 -13.51 -25.73 -18.25
C ALA A 397 -12.34 -25.06 -18.96
N ASP A 398 -12.47 -23.79 -19.35
CA ASP A 398 -11.36 -23.04 -19.96
C ASP A 398 -10.23 -22.81 -18.96
N LEU A 399 -10.55 -22.58 -17.69
CA LEU A 399 -9.57 -22.28 -16.64
C LEU A 399 -9.87 -23.06 -15.35
N ASP A 400 -8.82 -23.24 -14.54
CA ASP A 400 -8.85 -23.73 -13.16
C ASP A 400 -8.46 -22.59 -12.22
N ASN A 401 -9.26 -22.35 -11.17
CA ASN A 401 -8.92 -21.30 -10.19
C ASN A 401 -7.80 -21.69 -9.23
N ALA A 402 -7.51 -22.97 -9.06
CA ALA A 402 -6.54 -23.45 -8.08
C ALA A 402 -5.86 -24.76 -8.54
N PRO A 403 -4.90 -24.67 -9.46
CA PRO A 403 -4.23 -25.86 -10.01
C PRO A 403 -3.54 -26.68 -8.91
N SER A 404 -3.55 -27.98 -9.08
CA SER A 404 -2.95 -28.93 -8.14
C SER A 404 -1.43 -28.83 -8.11
N GLY A 405 -0.78 -29.38 -7.06
CA GLY A 405 0.68 -29.54 -6.96
C GLY A 405 1.38 -28.57 -6.03
N GLY A 406 0.76 -27.48 -5.60
CA GLY A 406 1.27 -26.59 -4.54
C GLY A 406 2.49 -25.74 -4.91
N PHE A 407 2.96 -25.76 -6.17
CA PHE A 407 4.10 -24.99 -6.64
C PHE A 407 3.65 -23.77 -7.45
N ALA A 408 4.50 -22.74 -7.49
CA ALA A 408 4.34 -21.53 -8.32
C ALA A 408 3.00 -20.80 -8.16
N GLY A 409 2.35 -20.90 -6.99
CA GLY A 409 0.99 -20.41 -6.77
C GLY A 409 0.78 -18.93 -7.07
N SER A 410 1.80 -18.08 -6.88
CA SER A 410 1.73 -16.66 -7.26
C SER A 410 1.79 -16.47 -8.78
N ILE A 411 2.65 -17.26 -9.48
CA ILE A 411 2.77 -17.20 -10.96
C ILE A 411 1.49 -17.68 -11.62
N THR A 412 0.93 -18.82 -11.18
CA THR A 412 -0.31 -19.35 -11.75
C THR A 412 -1.50 -18.44 -11.49
N ALA A 413 -1.55 -17.78 -10.32
CA ALA A 413 -2.57 -16.78 -10.04
C ALA A 413 -2.44 -15.55 -10.95
N ALA A 414 -1.22 -15.06 -11.17
CA ALA A 414 -0.96 -13.95 -12.09
C ALA A 414 -1.31 -14.30 -13.54
N LEU A 415 -0.95 -15.51 -14.01
CA LEU A 415 -1.32 -16.02 -15.32
C LEU A 415 -2.83 -16.14 -15.48
N PHE A 416 -3.54 -16.61 -14.46
CA PHE A 416 -5.00 -16.63 -14.46
C PHE A 416 -5.59 -15.23 -14.68
N LEU A 417 -5.12 -14.23 -13.94
CA LEU A 417 -5.60 -12.85 -14.08
C LEU A 417 -5.29 -12.25 -15.45
N ARG A 418 -4.13 -12.57 -16.02
CA ARG A 418 -3.71 -12.12 -17.34
C ARG A 418 -4.69 -12.53 -18.45
N ARG A 419 -5.41 -13.67 -18.31
CA ARG A 419 -6.41 -14.14 -19.27
C ARG A 419 -7.61 -13.19 -19.44
N PHE A 420 -7.79 -12.26 -18.52
CA PHE A 420 -8.89 -11.30 -18.53
C PHE A 420 -8.49 -9.90 -19.02
N VAL A 421 -7.24 -9.74 -19.51
CA VAL A 421 -6.70 -8.48 -20.02
C VAL A 421 -6.12 -8.69 -21.41
N GLU A 422 -6.64 -7.97 -22.41
CA GLU A 422 -6.25 -8.07 -23.84
C GLU A 422 -6.06 -6.69 -24.50
N ASN A 423 -6.80 -5.66 -24.06
CA ASN A 423 -6.90 -4.38 -24.74
C ASN A 423 -6.13 -3.25 -24.04
N ALA A 424 -5.84 -3.39 -22.75
CA ALA A 424 -5.02 -2.42 -22.03
C ALA A 424 -3.63 -2.29 -22.68
N LYS A 425 -3.14 -1.06 -22.88
CA LYS A 425 -1.82 -0.86 -23.51
C LYS A 425 -0.67 -1.38 -22.67
N SER A 426 -0.78 -1.25 -21.35
CA SER A 426 0.14 -1.84 -20.37
C SER A 426 -0.66 -2.39 -19.19
N PHE A 427 -0.30 -3.58 -18.74
CA PHE A 427 -0.89 -4.24 -17.57
C PHE A 427 0.17 -4.61 -16.56
N VAL A 428 -0.13 -4.37 -15.29
CA VAL A 428 0.70 -4.84 -14.18
C VAL A 428 -0.18 -5.36 -13.03
N HIS A 429 0.19 -6.54 -12.52
CA HIS A 429 -0.42 -7.13 -11.34
C HIS A 429 0.57 -7.15 -10.19
N PHE A 430 0.13 -6.75 -8.98
CA PHE A 430 0.87 -6.84 -7.73
C PHE A 430 0.20 -7.85 -6.78
N ASP A 431 0.94 -8.86 -6.34
CA ASP A 431 0.49 -9.85 -5.34
C ASP A 431 1.06 -9.47 -3.97
N ILE A 432 0.38 -8.58 -3.26
CA ILE A 432 0.86 -7.94 -2.03
C ILE A 432 0.48 -8.72 -0.77
N TYR A 433 1.23 -8.51 0.32
CA TYR A 433 0.84 -9.07 1.62
C TYR A 433 -0.13 -8.17 2.40
N GLY A 434 0.01 -6.85 2.29
CA GLY A 434 -0.86 -5.86 2.93
C GLY A 434 -0.77 -5.80 4.46
N TRP A 435 0.23 -6.42 5.09
CA TRP A 435 0.36 -6.48 6.54
C TRP A 435 1.80 -6.40 7.01
N GLN A 436 2.07 -5.52 7.99
CA GLN A 436 3.34 -5.42 8.69
C GLN A 436 3.30 -6.27 9.98
N PRO A 437 3.98 -7.43 10.03
CA PRO A 437 3.89 -8.35 11.17
C PRO A 437 4.60 -7.83 12.42
N THR A 438 5.69 -7.07 12.24
CA THR A 438 6.52 -6.51 13.31
C THR A 438 6.75 -5.04 13.07
N ALA A 439 6.60 -4.21 14.11
CA ALA A 439 6.82 -2.78 14.01
C ALA A 439 8.26 -2.45 13.59
N SER A 440 8.40 -1.48 12.69
CA SER A 440 9.67 -0.90 12.25
C SER A 440 9.49 0.60 11.99
N PRO A 441 10.59 1.38 11.86
CA PRO A 441 10.49 2.82 11.62
C PRO A 441 9.55 3.15 10.44
N GLY A 442 8.63 4.08 10.63
CA GLY A 442 7.62 4.47 9.62
C GLY A 442 6.58 3.40 9.27
N ARG A 443 6.70 2.19 9.82
CA ARG A 443 5.84 1.04 9.54
C ARG A 443 5.43 0.34 10.84
N PRO A 444 4.40 0.81 11.54
CA PRO A 444 3.86 0.12 12.71
C PRO A 444 3.30 -1.25 12.34
N LYS A 445 3.19 -2.15 13.33
CA LYS A 445 2.49 -3.42 13.15
C LYS A 445 1.03 -3.15 12.74
N GLY A 446 0.58 -3.81 11.69
CA GLY A 446 -0.79 -3.63 11.18
C GLY A 446 -0.85 -3.54 9.66
N GLY A 447 -1.94 -2.97 9.15
CA GLY A 447 -2.13 -2.73 7.73
C GLY A 447 -1.04 -1.84 7.13
N VAL A 448 -0.63 -2.12 5.90
CA VAL A 448 0.39 -1.37 5.19
C VAL A 448 0.14 -1.40 3.69
N GLY A 449 0.30 -0.26 3.01
CA GLY A 449 0.36 -0.19 1.56
C GLY A 449 1.72 -0.70 1.06
N MET A 450 1.70 -1.36 -0.11
CA MET A 450 2.90 -1.90 -0.75
C MET A 450 2.86 -1.58 -2.24
N GLY A 451 3.94 -1.02 -2.78
CA GLY A 451 4.07 -0.69 -4.21
C GLY A 451 3.36 0.61 -4.64
N ALA A 452 2.48 1.19 -3.82
CA ALA A 452 1.72 2.39 -4.20
C ALA A 452 2.62 3.61 -4.47
N ARG A 453 3.67 3.81 -3.68
CA ARG A 453 4.60 4.92 -3.88
C ARG A 453 5.47 4.71 -5.12
N ALA A 454 5.89 3.47 -5.36
CA ALA A 454 6.65 3.13 -6.58
C ALA A 454 5.81 3.40 -7.84
N ILE A 455 4.53 3.02 -7.83
CA ILE A 455 3.60 3.32 -8.91
C ILE A 455 3.45 4.84 -9.06
N LEU A 456 3.12 5.56 -8.00
CA LEU A 456 2.91 7.02 -8.02
C LEU A 456 4.13 7.78 -8.59
N ASP A 457 5.32 7.32 -8.25
CA ASP A 457 6.58 7.93 -8.72
C ASP A 457 6.86 7.63 -10.20
N ALA A 458 6.45 6.44 -10.67
CA ALA A 458 6.63 6.04 -12.07
C ALA A 458 5.59 6.67 -13.02
N LEU A 459 4.38 7.03 -12.54
CA LEU A 459 3.28 7.51 -13.39
C LEU A 459 3.66 8.61 -14.37
N PRO A 460 4.44 9.67 -14.01
CA PRO A 460 4.80 10.72 -14.95
C PRO A 460 5.58 10.22 -16.16
N GLU A 461 6.48 9.26 -15.97
CA GLU A 461 7.29 8.69 -17.06
C GLU A 461 6.48 7.65 -17.84
N VAL A 462 5.71 6.80 -17.18
CA VAL A 462 4.89 5.75 -17.81
C VAL A 462 3.77 6.35 -18.67
N LEU A 463 3.09 7.37 -18.17
CA LEU A 463 1.93 7.98 -18.84
C LEU A 463 2.27 9.28 -19.59
N LYS A 464 3.53 9.73 -19.53
CA LYS A 464 4.02 10.97 -20.19
C LYS A 464 3.19 12.20 -19.75
N LEU A 465 3.04 12.34 -18.42
CA LEU A 465 2.29 13.45 -17.81
C LEU A 465 3.03 14.78 -17.87
#